data_d6b84049fd81d6568a6f42bd6cb2060c
#
_entry.id   d6b84049fd81d6568a6f42bd6cb2060c
#
_cell.length_a   1.000
_cell.length_b   1.000
_cell.length_c   1.000
_cell.angle_alpha   90.00
_cell.angle_beta   90.00
_cell.angle_gamma   90.00
#
_symmetry.space_group_name_H-M   'P 1'
#
loop_
_entity.id
_entity.type
_entity.pdbx_description
1 polymer ?
#
loop_
_entity_poly.entity_id
_entity_poly.type
_entity_poly.pdbx_seq_one_letter_code
_entity_poly.pdbx_strand_id
1 'polypeptide(L)'
;MFKNYLLKTTLYTLSVLAMACFTSGCDTNRGNVVISEGTISYAITYPGRLEGGLLDGVLPKEMKMEFQNFRYVNTISAAGMFESKLITNCKDKTVTFTFNFGPKKIYAVMSEKTADSLLHEQFKIPTLFDVPGTEMVAGYRCNRTFAVFDELEEGPDFEIKFTDDIQIKQPNWRNQFSDLDAVLLEYELKQYGLRLKLRANTIEAGSIQDSSFEIPTGFKLVSIEEMVYQFEEVFKNFQ
;
A
#
# COMPACT_ATOMS: atom_id res chain seq x y z
N MET A 1 49.13 10.74 51.85
CA MET A 1 47.65 10.64 51.93
C MET A 1 46.94 11.50 50.89
N PHE A 2 47.53 12.58 50.40
CA PHE A 2 46.90 13.49 49.41
C PHE A 2 46.83 12.97 47.95
N LYS A 3 47.73 12.06 47.57
CA LYS A 3 47.85 11.60 46.17
C LYS A 3 46.69 10.65 45.73
N ASN A 4 46.05 10.00 46.68
CA ASN A 4 44.94 9.06 46.37
C ASN A 4 43.57 9.74 46.27
N TYR A 5 43.43 10.98 46.78
CA TYR A 5 42.19 11.75 46.65
C TYR A 5 42.05 12.43 45.28
N LEU A 6 43.18 12.93 44.73
CA LEU A 6 43.14 13.54 43.39
C LEU A 6 42.82 12.53 42.28
N LEU A 7 43.26 11.26 42.44
CA LEU A 7 43.03 10.23 41.43
C LEU A 7 41.57 9.75 41.44
N LYS A 8 40.93 9.73 42.62
CA LYS A 8 39.50 9.37 42.74
C LYS A 8 38.56 10.46 42.22
N THR A 9 38.88 11.73 42.46
CA THR A 9 38.05 12.85 41.96
C THR A 9 38.13 13.01 40.46
N THR A 10 39.28 12.78 39.81
CA THR A 10 39.41 12.79 38.35
C THR A 10 38.70 11.61 37.68
N LEU A 11 38.64 10.44 38.34
CA LEU A 11 37.94 9.30 37.80
C LEU A 11 36.38 9.48 37.84
N TYR A 12 35.86 10.13 38.91
CA TYR A 12 34.44 10.45 39.00
C TYR A 12 33.98 11.55 38.03
N THR A 13 34.80 12.56 37.78
CA THR A 13 34.50 13.61 36.80
C THR A 13 34.51 13.08 35.36
N LEU A 14 35.40 12.11 35.05
CA LEU A 14 35.45 11.48 33.73
C LEU A 14 34.23 10.55 33.49
N SER A 15 33.74 9.85 34.51
CA SER A 15 32.58 8.97 34.40
C SER A 15 31.25 9.74 34.27
N VAL A 16 31.13 10.92 34.88
CA VAL A 16 29.93 11.78 34.74
C VAL A 16 29.92 12.47 33.39
N LEU A 17 31.07 12.82 32.81
CA LEU A 17 31.14 13.41 31.47
C LEU A 17 30.85 12.39 30.36
N ALA A 18 31.18 11.11 30.54
CA ALA A 18 30.87 10.04 29.59
C ALA A 18 29.35 9.66 29.55
N MET A 19 28.63 9.93 30.63
CA MET A 19 27.19 9.64 30.73
C MET A 19 26.30 10.74 30.12
N ALA A 20 26.84 11.94 29.88
CA ALA A 20 26.13 13.06 29.28
C ALA A 20 26.05 13.00 27.73
N CYS A 21 26.81 12.11 27.09
CA CYS A 21 26.85 12.00 25.62
C CYS A 21 25.83 11.01 25.01
N PHE A 22 25.03 10.31 25.83
CA PHE A 22 24.06 9.33 25.34
C PHE A 22 22.61 9.81 25.33
N THR A 23 22.36 11.09 25.63
CA THR A 23 21.04 11.70 25.40
C THR A 23 21.02 12.46 24.07
N SER A 24 21.54 11.87 22.99
CA SER A 24 21.10 12.22 21.66
C SER A 24 19.67 11.67 21.55
N GLY A 25 18.72 12.44 22.07
CA GLY A 25 17.32 12.22 21.78
C GLY A 25 17.19 12.11 20.26
N CYS A 26 16.72 10.98 19.77
CA CYS A 26 16.18 10.93 18.44
C CYS A 26 15.14 12.05 18.35
N ASP A 27 15.49 13.09 17.63
CA ASP A 27 14.55 14.13 17.24
C ASP A 27 13.45 13.45 16.44
N THR A 28 12.33 13.14 17.11
CA THR A 28 11.11 12.59 16.48
C THR A 28 10.42 13.61 15.59
N ASN A 29 11.05 14.75 15.37
CA ASN A 29 10.63 15.74 14.41
C ASN A 29 11.34 15.47 13.05
N ARG A 30 11.24 14.23 12.52
CA ARG A 30 11.47 14.01 11.10
C ARG A 30 10.37 14.75 10.38
N GLY A 31 10.67 15.96 9.92
CA GLY A 31 9.86 16.59 8.88
C GLY A 31 9.65 15.55 7.79
N ASN A 32 8.43 15.40 7.30
CA ASN A 32 8.09 14.41 6.30
C ASN A 32 9.09 14.49 5.14
N VAL A 33 9.81 13.41 4.91
CA VAL A 33 10.71 13.31 3.77
C VAL A 33 9.84 13.04 2.56
N VAL A 34 9.79 14.01 1.66
CA VAL A 34 9.09 13.85 0.38
C VAL A 34 9.86 12.86 -0.48
N ILE A 35 9.19 11.82 -0.93
CA ILE A 35 9.80 10.78 -1.76
C ILE A 35 9.03 10.60 -3.07
N SER A 36 9.76 10.37 -4.17
CA SER A 36 9.20 10.09 -5.50
C SER A 36 9.52 8.70 -6.02
N GLU A 37 10.28 7.92 -5.25
CA GLU A 37 10.71 6.57 -5.59
C GLU A 37 10.88 5.74 -4.31
N GLY A 38 10.36 4.51 -4.30
CA GLY A 38 10.44 3.67 -3.12
C GLY A 38 9.46 2.50 -3.10
N THR A 39 9.33 1.91 -1.92
CA THR A 39 8.46 0.76 -1.66
C THR A 39 7.56 1.04 -0.47
N ILE A 40 6.27 0.66 -0.59
CA ILE A 40 5.30 0.64 0.51
C ILE A 40 4.85 -0.81 0.71
N SER A 41 4.94 -1.31 1.94
CA SER A 41 4.36 -2.60 2.31
C SER A 41 3.08 -2.37 3.10
N TYR A 42 1.98 -2.95 2.63
CA TYR A 42 0.67 -2.89 3.28
C TYR A 42 0.32 -4.22 3.92
N ALA A 43 -0.19 -4.19 5.15
CA ALA A 43 -0.95 -5.30 5.68
C ALA A 43 -2.35 -5.30 5.10
N ILE A 44 -2.87 -6.48 4.78
CA ILE A 44 -4.25 -6.70 4.36
C ILE A 44 -4.99 -7.42 5.48
N THR A 45 -6.11 -6.87 5.90
CA THR A 45 -7.05 -7.51 6.82
C THR A 45 -8.42 -7.59 6.17
N TYR A 46 -9.30 -8.45 6.69
CA TYR A 46 -10.62 -8.74 6.12
C TYR A 46 -11.72 -8.44 7.14
N PRO A 47 -12.14 -7.16 7.29
CA PRO A 47 -13.16 -6.78 8.25
C PRO A 47 -14.48 -7.54 8.05
N GLY A 48 -15.07 -8.00 9.15
CA GLY A 48 -16.33 -8.76 9.12
C GLY A 48 -16.18 -10.25 8.84
N ARG A 49 -14.96 -10.74 8.55
CA ARG A 49 -14.68 -12.16 8.40
C ARG A 49 -14.25 -12.77 9.73
N LEU A 50 -14.77 -13.96 10.05
CA LEU A 50 -14.31 -14.74 11.20
C LEU A 50 -12.92 -15.32 10.92
N GLU A 51 -11.99 -15.08 11.80
CA GLU A 51 -10.65 -15.69 11.76
C GLU A 51 -10.73 -17.20 12.07
N GLY A 52 -9.78 -17.98 11.55
CA GLY A 52 -9.66 -19.43 11.81
C GLY A 52 -10.36 -20.34 10.79
N GLY A 53 -10.88 -19.76 9.69
CA GLY A 53 -11.43 -20.55 8.57
C GLY A 53 -10.33 -21.20 7.71
N LEU A 54 -10.71 -22.23 6.94
CA LEU A 54 -9.79 -22.92 5.99
C LEU A 54 -9.11 -21.96 5.00
N LEU A 55 -9.71 -20.81 4.76
CA LEU A 55 -9.27 -19.80 3.80
C LEU A 55 -8.24 -18.81 4.36
N ASP A 56 -8.06 -18.74 5.69
CA ASP A 56 -7.10 -17.79 6.29
C ASP A 56 -5.65 -18.07 5.91
N GLY A 57 -5.37 -19.31 5.51
CA GLY A 57 -4.06 -19.73 5.00
C GLY A 57 -3.81 -19.36 3.52
N VAL A 58 -4.85 -18.98 2.78
CA VAL A 58 -4.77 -18.76 1.33
C VAL A 58 -5.09 -17.34 0.90
N LEU A 59 -5.71 -16.53 1.75
CA LEU A 59 -5.94 -15.13 1.47
C LEU A 59 -4.64 -14.31 1.59
N PRO A 60 -4.39 -13.37 0.68
CA PRO A 60 -3.25 -12.47 0.78
C PRO A 60 -3.27 -11.68 2.09
N LYS A 61 -2.16 -11.61 2.79
CA LYS A 61 -2.00 -10.83 4.03
C LYS A 61 -1.20 -9.56 3.82
N GLU A 62 -0.58 -9.43 2.66
CA GLU A 62 0.30 -8.31 2.33
C GLU A 62 0.13 -7.89 0.87
N MET A 63 0.30 -6.61 0.63
CA MET A 63 0.48 -6.01 -0.69
C MET A 63 1.76 -5.19 -0.67
N LYS A 64 2.62 -5.39 -1.66
CA LYS A 64 3.79 -4.56 -1.91
C LYS A 64 3.50 -3.58 -3.04
N MET A 65 3.73 -2.30 -2.82
CA MET A 65 3.70 -1.26 -3.84
C MET A 65 5.12 -0.75 -4.08
N GLU A 66 5.65 -0.92 -5.28
CA GLU A 66 6.88 -0.28 -5.75
C GLU A 66 6.50 0.88 -6.65
N PHE A 67 7.09 2.06 -6.44
CA PHE A 67 6.72 3.27 -7.18
C PHE A 67 7.93 4.07 -7.61
N GLN A 68 7.79 4.75 -8.75
CA GLN A 68 8.78 5.64 -9.31
C GLN A 68 8.09 6.71 -10.16
N ASN A 69 8.09 7.96 -9.71
CA ASN A 69 7.51 9.10 -10.41
C ASN A 69 6.02 8.93 -10.80
N PHE A 70 5.76 8.54 -12.06
CA PHE A 70 4.42 8.42 -12.64
C PHE A 70 3.93 6.98 -12.73
N ARG A 71 4.66 6.01 -12.20
CA ARG A 71 4.31 4.60 -12.30
C ARG A 71 4.45 3.89 -10.98
N TYR A 72 3.62 2.91 -10.78
CA TYR A 72 3.71 2.02 -9.64
C TYR A 72 3.23 0.61 -9.99
N VAL A 73 3.69 -0.36 -9.23
CA VAL A 73 3.25 -1.74 -9.32
C VAL A 73 2.79 -2.22 -7.94
N ASN A 74 1.55 -2.68 -7.87
CA ASN A 74 1.02 -3.38 -6.72
C ASN A 74 1.17 -4.87 -6.93
N THR A 75 1.88 -5.54 -6.05
CA THR A 75 2.07 -7.00 -6.07
C THR A 75 1.36 -7.62 -4.87
N ILE A 76 0.49 -8.58 -5.14
CA ILE A 76 -0.20 -9.38 -4.14
C ILE A 76 0.13 -10.84 -4.42
N SER A 77 0.50 -11.59 -3.39
CA SER A 77 0.73 -13.03 -3.51
C SER A 77 0.11 -13.77 -2.33
N ALA A 78 -0.26 -15.02 -2.52
CA ALA A 78 -0.81 -15.86 -1.48
C ALA A 78 -0.20 -17.26 -1.50
N ALA A 79 0.47 -17.61 -0.40
CA ALA A 79 0.95 -18.95 -0.05
C ALA A 79 1.69 -19.69 -1.19
N GLY A 80 2.35 -18.97 -2.10
CA GLY A 80 2.98 -19.56 -3.29
C GLY A 80 2.00 -20.12 -4.34
N MET A 81 0.69 -19.92 -4.14
CA MET A 81 -0.34 -20.40 -5.07
C MET A 81 -0.54 -19.46 -6.24
N PHE A 82 -0.57 -18.17 -5.97
CA PHE A 82 -0.68 -17.16 -7.02
C PHE A 82 0.14 -15.91 -6.72
N GLU A 83 0.46 -15.19 -7.77
CA GLU A 83 0.97 -13.83 -7.75
C GLU A 83 0.20 -13.00 -8.78
N SER A 84 -0.24 -11.84 -8.34
CA SER A 84 -0.88 -10.84 -9.20
C SER A 84 -0.11 -9.53 -9.11
N LYS A 85 0.17 -8.93 -10.26
CA LYS A 85 0.75 -7.59 -10.34
C LYS A 85 -0.16 -6.68 -11.12
N LEU A 86 -0.31 -5.48 -10.61
CA LEU A 86 -1.04 -4.41 -11.27
C LEU A 86 -0.08 -3.25 -11.51
N ILE A 87 0.46 -3.20 -12.72
CA ILE A 87 1.43 -2.20 -13.16
C ILE A 87 0.66 -1.02 -13.73
N THR A 88 0.75 0.13 -13.08
CA THR A 88 0.02 1.34 -13.43
C THR A 88 0.97 2.42 -13.91
N ASN A 89 0.71 2.96 -15.09
CA ASN A 89 1.36 4.16 -15.62
C ASN A 89 0.36 5.33 -15.57
N CYS A 90 0.56 6.23 -14.63
CA CYS A 90 -0.34 7.36 -14.40
C CYS A 90 -0.21 8.44 -15.48
N LYS A 91 0.93 8.55 -16.16
CA LYS A 91 1.14 9.49 -17.25
C LYS A 91 0.40 9.07 -18.52
N ASP A 92 0.56 7.81 -18.90
CA ASP A 92 0.00 7.26 -20.15
C ASP A 92 -1.39 6.67 -19.92
N LYS A 93 -1.89 6.72 -18.68
CA LYS A 93 -3.21 6.17 -18.28
C LYS A 93 -3.40 4.72 -18.75
N THR A 94 -2.40 3.88 -18.49
CA THR A 94 -2.44 2.45 -18.83
C THR A 94 -2.27 1.61 -17.58
N VAL A 95 -2.90 0.45 -17.59
CA VAL A 95 -2.77 -0.55 -16.55
C VAL A 95 -2.47 -1.90 -17.18
N THR A 96 -1.41 -2.55 -16.72
CA THR A 96 -1.14 -3.94 -17.06
C THR A 96 -1.42 -4.82 -15.86
N PHE A 97 -2.35 -5.74 -16.03
CA PHE A 97 -2.67 -6.74 -15.04
C PHE A 97 -1.98 -8.06 -15.39
N THR A 98 -1.13 -8.58 -14.51
CA THR A 98 -0.51 -9.90 -14.67
C THR A 98 -1.04 -10.86 -13.62
N PHE A 99 -1.26 -12.10 -14.01
CA PHE A 99 -1.75 -13.15 -13.12
C PHE A 99 -0.98 -14.45 -13.35
N ASN A 100 -0.35 -14.93 -12.29
CA ASN A 100 0.41 -16.17 -12.27
C ASN A 100 -0.24 -17.13 -11.27
N PHE A 101 -0.83 -18.22 -11.75
CA PHE A 101 -1.51 -19.24 -10.95
C PHE A 101 -1.19 -20.63 -11.48
N GLY A 102 -0.33 -21.34 -10.79
CA GLY A 102 0.15 -22.67 -11.24
C GLY A 102 0.79 -22.61 -12.62
N PRO A 103 0.26 -23.35 -13.62
CA PRO A 103 0.79 -23.31 -14.99
C PRO A 103 0.33 -22.07 -15.78
N LYS A 104 -0.67 -21.32 -15.29
CA LYS A 104 -1.24 -20.15 -15.97
C LYS A 104 -0.39 -18.93 -15.68
N LYS A 105 0.17 -18.33 -16.75
CA LYS A 105 0.87 -17.05 -16.72
C LYS A 105 0.25 -16.17 -17.79
N ILE A 106 -0.63 -15.28 -17.42
CA ILE A 106 -1.38 -14.44 -18.32
C ILE A 106 -1.26 -12.97 -17.94
N TYR A 107 -1.41 -12.10 -18.92
CA TYR A 107 -1.51 -10.65 -18.70
C TYR A 107 -2.53 -10.02 -19.63
N ALA A 108 -3.09 -8.91 -19.20
CA ALA A 108 -3.97 -8.07 -19.98
C ALA A 108 -3.57 -6.60 -19.83
N VAL A 109 -3.82 -5.79 -20.85
CA VAL A 109 -3.53 -4.36 -20.84
C VAL A 109 -4.81 -3.57 -20.98
N MET A 110 -5.04 -2.63 -20.09
CA MET A 110 -6.18 -1.72 -20.09
C MET A 110 -5.74 -0.31 -20.47
N SER A 111 -6.50 0.32 -21.36
CA SER A 111 -6.44 1.76 -21.61
C SER A 111 -7.23 2.52 -20.53
N GLU A 112 -7.08 3.85 -20.48
CA GLU A 112 -7.90 4.71 -19.62
C GLU A 112 -9.39 4.43 -19.79
N LYS A 113 -9.90 4.39 -21.03
CA LYS A 113 -11.31 4.13 -21.34
C LYS A 113 -11.79 2.80 -20.78
N THR A 114 -10.99 1.74 -20.91
CA THR A 114 -11.37 0.41 -20.41
C THR A 114 -11.35 0.36 -18.87
N ALA A 115 -10.35 1.00 -18.26
CA ALA A 115 -10.23 1.08 -16.81
C ALA A 115 -11.39 1.89 -16.19
N ASP A 116 -11.78 2.98 -16.82
CA ASP A 116 -12.90 3.83 -16.40
C ASP A 116 -14.24 3.07 -16.52
N SER A 117 -14.47 2.35 -17.63
CA SER A 117 -15.66 1.50 -17.78
C SER A 117 -15.79 0.45 -16.68
N LEU A 118 -14.70 -0.27 -16.41
CA LEU A 118 -14.67 -1.28 -15.35
C LEU A 118 -14.84 -0.66 -13.96
N LEU A 119 -14.27 0.53 -13.73
CA LEU A 119 -14.45 1.24 -12.48
C LEU A 119 -15.94 1.50 -12.19
N HIS A 120 -16.65 2.08 -13.16
CA HIS A 120 -18.08 2.39 -13.01
C HIS A 120 -18.98 1.14 -12.92
N GLU A 121 -18.57 0.03 -13.52
CA GLU A 121 -19.31 -1.24 -13.45
C GLU A 121 -19.10 -1.99 -12.13
N GLN A 122 -17.88 -1.94 -11.58
CA GLN A 122 -17.49 -2.77 -10.44
C GLN A 122 -17.48 -2.05 -9.10
N PHE A 123 -17.37 -0.73 -9.10
CA PHE A 123 -17.23 0.04 -7.87
C PHE A 123 -18.24 1.18 -7.79
N LYS A 124 -18.75 1.39 -6.61
CA LYS A 124 -19.46 2.63 -6.26
C LYS A 124 -18.44 3.68 -5.85
N ILE A 125 -18.61 4.89 -6.34
CA ILE A 125 -17.76 6.03 -5.98
C ILE A 125 -18.33 6.65 -4.71
N PRO A 126 -17.59 6.70 -3.60
CA PRO A 126 -18.07 7.30 -2.36
C PRO A 126 -18.07 8.82 -2.42
N THR A 127 -18.91 9.45 -1.62
CA THR A 127 -18.74 10.86 -1.27
C THR A 127 -17.67 10.98 -0.20
N LEU A 128 -16.70 11.89 -0.41
CA LEU A 128 -15.58 12.10 0.51
C LEU A 128 -15.83 13.32 1.38
N PHE A 129 -15.67 13.16 2.70
CA PHE A 129 -15.81 14.22 3.70
C PHE A 129 -14.51 14.40 4.48
N ASP A 130 -13.94 15.58 4.43
CA ASP A 130 -12.71 15.88 5.15
C ASP A 130 -12.89 15.69 6.67
N VAL A 131 -11.93 15.02 7.29
CA VAL A 131 -11.86 14.82 8.73
C VAL A 131 -10.77 15.71 9.31
N PRO A 132 -11.08 16.61 10.26
CA PRO A 132 -10.09 17.48 10.87
C PRO A 132 -8.95 16.71 11.55
N GLY A 133 -7.74 17.29 11.50
CA GLY A 133 -6.55 16.73 12.13
C GLY A 133 -5.81 15.73 11.24
N THR A 134 -4.66 15.31 11.72
CA THR A 134 -3.78 14.37 11.01
C THR A 134 -3.47 13.17 11.90
N GLU A 135 -3.10 12.05 11.28
CA GLU A 135 -2.67 10.83 11.97
C GLU A 135 -1.37 10.30 11.35
N MET A 136 -0.57 9.59 12.15
CA MET A 136 0.68 8.98 11.66
C MET A 136 0.42 7.56 11.17
N VAL A 137 0.82 7.26 9.94
CA VAL A 137 0.80 5.91 9.36
C VAL A 137 2.18 5.61 8.77
N ALA A 138 2.80 4.53 9.21
CA ALA A 138 4.14 4.11 8.76
C ALA A 138 5.20 5.23 8.78
N GLY A 139 5.11 6.15 9.76
CA GLY A 139 6.04 7.26 9.93
C GLY A 139 5.72 8.51 9.10
N TYR A 140 4.64 8.51 8.31
CA TYR A 140 4.18 9.65 7.53
C TYR A 140 2.95 10.31 8.17
N ARG A 141 2.89 11.64 8.10
CA ARG A 141 1.72 12.40 8.50
C ARG A 141 0.66 12.30 7.40
N CYS A 142 -0.52 11.83 7.76
CA CYS A 142 -1.63 11.63 6.85
C CYS A 142 -2.74 12.62 7.11
N ASN A 143 -3.28 13.19 6.05
CA ASN A 143 -4.60 13.79 6.05
C ASN A 143 -5.65 12.67 6.13
N ARG A 144 -6.88 13.04 6.51
CA ARG A 144 -7.96 12.11 6.77
C ARG A 144 -9.21 12.52 6.01
N THR A 145 -9.88 11.56 5.42
CA THR A 145 -11.21 11.77 4.83
C THR A 145 -12.10 10.56 5.12
N PHE A 146 -13.39 10.79 5.21
CA PHE A 146 -14.37 9.74 5.44
C PHE A 146 -15.09 9.43 4.13
N ALA A 147 -15.07 8.17 3.71
CA ALA A 147 -15.74 7.69 2.52
C ALA A 147 -17.13 7.18 2.90
N VAL A 148 -18.17 7.82 2.34
CA VAL A 148 -19.57 7.54 2.59
C VAL A 148 -20.21 7.01 1.32
N PHE A 149 -20.90 5.88 1.41
CA PHE A 149 -21.60 5.24 0.32
C PHE A 149 -23.12 5.44 0.49
N ASP A 150 -23.80 5.80 -0.59
CA ASP A 150 -25.25 6.06 -0.58
C ASP A 150 -26.09 4.78 -0.37
N GLU A 151 -25.50 3.61 -0.60
CA GLU A 151 -26.19 2.33 -0.50
C GLU A 151 -25.63 1.48 0.64
N LEU A 152 -26.50 1.04 1.54
CA LEU A 152 -26.14 0.17 2.68
C LEU A 152 -25.51 -1.17 2.27
N GLU A 153 -25.73 -1.60 1.03
CA GLU A 153 -25.18 -2.86 0.48
C GLU A 153 -23.67 -2.80 0.22
N GLU A 154 -23.07 -1.60 0.11
CA GLU A 154 -21.65 -1.43 -0.12
C GLU A 154 -20.79 -1.64 1.15
N GLY A 155 -21.42 -1.82 2.30
CA GLY A 155 -20.78 -1.98 3.59
C GLY A 155 -20.71 -0.67 4.37
N PRO A 156 -20.17 -0.69 5.60
CA PRO A 156 -20.09 0.50 6.41
C PRO A 156 -19.10 1.49 5.81
N ASP A 157 -19.39 2.77 6.02
CA ASP A 157 -18.47 3.86 5.76
C ASP A 157 -17.14 3.65 6.49
N PHE A 158 -16.07 4.20 5.94
CA PHE A 158 -14.74 4.07 6.54
C PHE A 158 -13.88 5.31 6.34
N GLU A 159 -12.86 5.42 7.18
CA GLU A 159 -11.88 6.49 7.10
C GLU A 159 -10.72 6.10 6.18
N ILE A 160 -10.32 7.05 5.33
CA ILE A 160 -9.13 6.97 4.48
C ILE A 160 -8.04 7.88 5.06
N LYS A 161 -6.81 7.38 5.12
CA LYS A 161 -5.62 8.15 5.50
C LYS A 161 -4.67 8.21 4.32
N PHE A 162 -4.29 9.41 3.94
CA PHE A 162 -3.49 9.65 2.74
C PHE A 162 -2.41 10.71 2.98
N THR A 163 -1.38 10.72 2.16
CA THR A 163 -0.27 11.66 2.27
C THR A 163 0.14 12.21 0.91
N ASP A 164 0.51 13.49 0.90
CA ASP A 164 1.08 14.20 -0.24
C ASP A 164 2.61 14.12 -0.28
N ASP A 165 3.24 13.56 0.76
CA ASP A 165 4.69 13.43 0.87
C ASP A 165 5.26 12.29 0.01
N ILE A 166 4.40 11.46 -0.59
CA ILE A 166 4.76 10.45 -1.58
C ILE A 166 4.28 10.93 -2.94
N GLN A 167 5.21 11.31 -3.80
CA GLN A 167 4.92 12.00 -5.05
C GLN A 167 4.67 11.01 -6.20
N ILE A 168 3.43 10.54 -6.32
CA ILE A 168 2.90 9.86 -7.49
C ILE A 168 1.74 10.70 -8.00
N LYS A 169 1.81 11.21 -9.23
CA LYS A 169 0.70 12.03 -9.77
C LYS A 169 -0.50 11.17 -10.12
N GLN A 170 -1.68 11.56 -9.63
CA GLN A 170 -2.96 10.90 -9.86
C GLN A 170 -2.89 9.39 -9.59
N PRO A 171 -2.41 8.96 -8.41
CA PRO A 171 -2.20 7.52 -8.14
C PRO A 171 -3.52 6.73 -8.15
N ASN A 172 -4.63 7.42 -7.92
CA ASN A 172 -5.96 6.82 -7.78
C ASN A 172 -6.85 6.94 -9.03
N TRP A 173 -6.32 7.42 -10.17
CA TRP A 173 -7.10 7.70 -11.38
C TRP A 173 -7.97 6.53 -11.86
N ARG A 174 -7.67 5.31 -11.48
CA ARG A 174 -8.35 4.07 -11.88
C ARG A 174 -9.14 3.38 -10.77
N ASN A 175 -9.32 4.00 -9.62
CA ASN A 175 -10.06 3.43 -8.50
C ASN A 175 -11.13 4.40 -7.99
N GLN A 176 -11.98 3.93 -7.08
CA GLN A 176 -13.12 4.69 -6.53
C GLN A 176 -12.72 5.96 -5.74
N PHE A 177 -11.43 6.21 -5.54
CA PHE A 177 -10.88 7.39 -4.86
C PHE A 177 -10.17 8.34 -5.83
N SER A 178 -10.59 8.39 -7.08
CA SER A 178 -9.97 9.20 -8.15
C SER A 178 -9.90 10.70 -7.83
N ASP A 179 -10.77 11.18 -6.94
CA ASP A 179 -10.77 12.57 -6.47
C ASP A 179 -9.62 12.90 -5.49
N LEU A 180 -8.91 11.88 -4.98
CA LEU A 180 -7.73 12.06 -4.11
C LEU A 180 -6.44 11.96 -4.95
N ASP A 181 -5.80 13.10 -5.24
CA ASP A 181 -4.47 13.12 -5.88
C ASP A 181 -3.34 12.94 -4.86
N ALA A 182 -3.43 11.90 -4.04
CA ALA A 182 -2.50 11.58 -2.97
C ALA A 182 -2.38 10.07 -2.76
N VAL A 183 -1.30 9.61 -2.14
CA VAL A 183 -1.08 8.19 -1.87
C VAL A 183 -1.84 7.75 -0.63
N LEU A 184 -2.69 6.74 -0.78
CA LEU A 184 -3.49 6.18 0.30
C LEU A 184 -2.64 5.25 1.16
N LEU A 185 -2.54 5.52 2.46
CA LEU A 185 -1.78 4.72 3.41
C LEU A 185 -2.65 3.82 4.31
N GLU A 186 -3.93 4.17 4.46
CA GLU A 186 -4.95 3.30 5.06
C GLU A 186 -6.28 3.53 4.36
N TYR A 187 -6.89 2.46 3.84
CA TYR A 187 -8.15 2.52 3.10
C TYR A 187 -8.80 1.14 3.00
N GLU A 188 -10.03 1.09 2.55
CA GLU A 188 -10.74 -0.15 2.32
C GLU A 188 -11.23 -0.29 0.87
N LEU A 189 -11.33 -1.54 0.43
CA LEU A 189 -11.87 -1.93 -0.86
C LEU A 189 -12.86 -3.08 -0.66
N LYS A 190 -13.92 -3.12 -1.46
CA LYS A 190 -14.77 -4.30 -1.59
C LYS A 190 -14.47 -4.94 -2.94
N GLN A 191 -14.00 -6.15 -2.94
CA GLN A 191 -13.61 -6.85 -4.17
C GLN A 191 -13.93 -8.34 -4.04
N TYR A 192 -14.57 -8.91 -5.06
CA TYR A 192 -14.98 -10.33 -5.09
C TYR A 192 -15.76 -10.78 -3.84
N GLY A 193 -16.66 -9.95 -3.35
CA GLY A 193 -17.44 -10.23 -2.15
C GLY A 193 -16.66 -10.12 -0.84
N LEU A 194 -15.36 -9.82 -0.90
CA LEU A 194 -14.51 -9.62 0.28
C LEU A 194 -14.32 -8.12 0.55
N ARG A 195 -14.40 -7.73 1.80
CA ARG A 195 -13.97 -6.43 2.28
C ARG A 195 -12.51 -6.51 2.68
N LEU A 196 -11.66 -5.70 2.06
CA LEU A 196 -10.23 -5.64 2.32
C LEU A 196 -9.90 -4.30 2.93
N LYS A 197 -9.22 -4.31 4.07
CA LYS A 197 -8.61 -3.12 4.66
C LYS A 197 -7.10 -3.22 4.47
N LEU A 198 -6.54 -2.21 3.81
CA LEU A 198 -5.11 -2.06 3.58
C LEU A 198 -4.58 -0.95 4.49
N ARG A 199 -3.48 -1.26 5.20
CA ARG A 199 -2.77 -0.28 6.02
C ARG A 199 -1.28 -0.41 5.78
N ALA A 200 -0.62 0.70 5.44
CA ALA A 200 0.82 0.74 5.28
C ALA A 200 1.53 0.43 6.61
N ASN A 201 2.45 -0.52 6.57
CA ASN A 201 3.30 -0.90 7.71
C ASN A 201 4.67 -0.26 7.62
N THR A 202 5.28 -0.28 6.41
CA THR A 202 6.60 0.30 6.14
C THR A 202 6.58 1.09 4.85
N ILE A 203 7.38 2.16 4.83
CA ILE A 203 7.62 2.99 3.65
C ILE A 203 9.12 3.23 3.58
N GLU A 204 9.74 2.79 2.49
CA GLU A 204 11.17 2.85 2.28
C GLU A 204 11.48 3.62 0.99
N ALA A 205 12.20 4.75 1.12
CA ALA A 205 12.73 5.45 -0.02
C ALA A 205 13.91 4.67 -0.61
N GLY A 206 13.96 4.54 -1.92
CA GLY A 206 15.05 3.83 -2.59
C GLY A 206 14.77 3.62 -4.06
N SER A 207 15.82 3.36 -4.83
CA SER A 207 15.72 3.14 -6.27
C SER A 207 15.00 1.84 -6.61
N ILE A 208 14.05 1.92 -7.52
CA ILE A 208 13.29 0.80 -8.04
C ILE A 208 13.80 0.45 -9.44
N GLN A 209 14.08 -0.82 -9.68
CA GLN A 209 14.53 -1.28 -10.99
C GLN A 209 13.41 -1.19 -12.02
N ASP A 210 13.73 -0.77 -13.23
CA ASP A 210 12.77 -0.68 -14.33
C ASP A 210 12.05 -2.01 -14.61
N SER A 211 12.72 -3.13 -14.40
CA SER A 211 12.15 -4.48 -14.53
C SER A 211 10.96 -4.75 -13.60
N SER A 212 10.80 -4.01 -12.49
CA SER A 212 9.62 -4.10 -11.63
C SER A 212 8.34 -3.70 -12.38
N PHE A 213 8.45 -2.82 -13.37
CA PHE A 213 7.34 -2.29 -14.17
C PHE A 213 7.17 -3.00 -15.52
N GLU A 214 7.89 -4.09 -15.74
CA GLU A 214 7.82 -4.88 -16.98
C GLU A 214 6.95 -6.12 -16.80
N ILE A 215 6.40 -6.60 -17.91
CA ILE A 215 5.69 -7.87 -17.96
C ILE A 215 6.72 -9.00 -17.84
N PRO A 216 6.61 -9.91 -16.87
CA PRO A 216 7.57 -10.99 -16.73
C PRO A 216 7.55 -11.91 -17.95
N THR A 217 8.70 -12.52 -18.26
CA THR A 217 8.83 -13.44 -19.40
C THR A 217 7.92 -14.66 -19.25
N GLY A 218 7.42 -15.16 -20.39
CA GLY A 218 6.57 -16.35 -20.42
C GLY A 218 5.09 -16.11 -20.12
N PHE A 219 4.66 -14.86 -19.95
CA PHE A 219 3.26 -14.50 -19.83
C PHE A 219 2.59 -14.39 -21.20
N LYS A 220 1.35 -14.85 -21.32
CA LYS A 220 0.53 -14.80 -22.52
C LYS A 220 -0.48 -13.65 -22.43
N LEU A 221 -0.58 -12.83 -23.48
CA LEU A 221 -1.61 -11.81 -23.59
C LEU A 221 -2.99 -12.46 -23.74
N VAL A 222 -3.94 -11.96 -22.96
CA VAL A 222 -5.37 -12.33 -23.02
C VAL A 222 -6.21 -11.07 -23.07
N SER A 223 -7.52 -11.21 -23.34
CA SER A 223 -8.46 -10.08 -23.23
C SER A 223 -8.69 -9.74 -21.74
N ILE A 224 -9.26 -8.57 -21.49
CA ILE A 224 -9.63 -8.14 -20.13
C ILE A 224 -10.73 -9.06 -19.57
N GLU A 225 -11.72 -9.42 -20.38
CA GLU A 225 -12.81 -10.30 -20.00
C GLU A 225 -12.27 -11.68 -19.59
N GLU A 226 -11.33 -12.23 -20.36
CA GLU A 226 -10.69 -13.50 -20.00
C GLU A 226 -9.88 -13.37 -18.71
N MET A 227 -9.14 -12.25 -18.50
CA MET A 227 -8.40 -12.00 -17.27
C MET A 227 -9.34 -11.94 -16.06
N VAL A 228 -10.43 -11.18 -16.13
CA VAL A 228 -11.43 -11.06 -15.07
C VAL A 228 -12.04 -12.43 -14.79
N TYR A 229 -12.45 -13.17 -15.80
CA TYR A 229 -13.00 -14.51 -15.66
C TYR A 229 -12.02 -15.47 -14.94
N GLN A 230 -10.77 -15.50 -15.35
CA GLN A 230 -9.75 -16.36 -14.74
C GLN A 230 -9.48 -16.00 -13.28
N PHE A 231 -9.52 -14.72 -12.97
CA PHE A 231 -9.34 -14.23 -11.60
C PHE A 231 -10.55 -14.60 -10.73
N GLU A 232 -11.76 -14.37 -11.20
CA GLU A 232 -12.99 -14.75 -10.50
C GLU A 232 -13.07 -16.25 -10.23
N GLU A 233 -12.73 -17.10 -11.19
CA GLU A 233 -12.72 -18.57 -11.03
C GLU A 233 -11.81 -19.02 -9.88
N VAL A 234 -10.69 -18.34 -9.66
CA VAL A 234 -9.82 -18.63 -8.51
C VAL A 234 -10.50 -18.19 -7.21
N PHE A 235 -11.11 -17.00 -7.19
CA PHE A 235 -11.69 -16.42 -5.97
C PHE A 235 -13.09 -16.93 -5.62
N LYS A 236 -13.89 -17.45 -6.58
CA LYS A 236 -15.17 -18.12 -6.29
C LYS A 236 -15.01 -19.28 -5.28
N ASN A 237 -13.87 -19.95 -5.31
CA ASN A 237 -13.59 -21.03 -4.36
C ASN A 237 -13.23 -20.51 -2.97
N PHE A 238 -13.16 -19.20 -2.76
CA PHE A 238 -12.82 -18.56 -1.50
C PHE A 238 -14.01 -17.82 -0.83
N GLN A 239 -15.21 -17.90 -1.41
CA GLN A 239 -16.47 -17.33 -0.87
C GLN A 239 -17.22 -18.32 0.06
#